data_ab40bc662a4c15329c47bd68f44c1092
#
_entry.id   ab40bc662a4c15329c47bd68f44c1092
#
_cell.length_a   1.000
_cell.length_b   1.000
_cell.length_c   1.000
_cell.angle_alpha   90.00
_cell.angle_beta   90.00
_cell.angle_gamma   90.00
#
_symmetry.space_group_name_H-M   'P 1'
#
loop_
_entity.id
_entity.type
_entity.pdbx_description
1 polymer ?
#
loop_
_entity_poly.entity_id
_entity_poly.type
_entity_poly.pdbx_seq_one_letter_code
_entity_poly.pdbx_strand_id
1 'polypeptide(L)'
;PANTVAALRGGRRLQRGLRPAAMPDAGGTTPVAQHRPVLITGGFGGIGLTLAEALIRRHGCPVVLIARQPLPPRDEWPRATHRAADLTARRIRAVQRLEAAGGRVLTLAADVSNVEDMRAARVAAEAAFGPLQGVVHAAGVVDD
;
A
#
# COMPACT_ATOMS: atom_id res chain seq x y z
N PRO A 1 29.88 -25.60 9.46
CA PRO A 1 28.56 -26.10 9.84
C PRO A 1 27.66 -24.95 10.11
N ALA A 2 26.76 -24.73 9.16
CA ALA A 2 25.78 -23.67 9.25
C ALA A 2 24.92 -23.86 10.52
N ASN A 3 24.65 -22.78 11.24
CA ASN A 3 23.85 -22.73 12.44
C ASN A 3 22.40 -23.16 12.08
N THR A 4 22.14 -24.48 12.18
CA THR A 4 20.88 -25.06 11.72
C THR A 4 19.87 -24.94 12.86
N VAL A 5 18.94 -24.03 12.75
CA VAL A 5 17.84 -23.91 13.71
C VAL A 5 16.93 -25.15 13.57
N ALA A 6 16.74 -25.87 14.65
CA ALA A 6 15.84 -27.02 14.71
C ALA A 6 14.69 -26.74 15.68
N ALA A 7 13.47 -27.13 15.32
CA ALA A 7 12.31 -27.11 16.20
C ALA A 7 11.87 -28.53 16.55
N LEU A 8 11.44 -28.73 17.79
CA LEU A 8 10.85 -30.01 18.24
C LEU A 8 9.34 -29.83 18.39
N ARG A 9 8.57 -30.62 17.66
CA ARG A 9 7.09 -30.59 17.76
C ARG A 9 6.55 -32.03 17.68
N GLY A 10 5.73 -32.40 18.65
CA GLY A 10 5.08 -33.74 18.68
C GLY A 10 6.08 -34.88 18.57
N GLY A 11 7.21 -34.81 19.26
CA GLY A 11 8.27 -35.85 19.20
C GLY A 11 9.09 -35.86 17.90
N ARG A 12 8.83 -34.96 16.97
CA ARG A 12 9.54 -34.85 15.69
C ARG A 12 10.52 -33.68 15.70
N ARG A 13 11.72 -33.91 15.22
CA ARG A 13 12.70 -32.85 14.95
C ARG A 13 12.44 -32.28 13.56
N LEU A 14 12.16 -31.00 13.50
CA LEU A 14 11.95 -30.23 12.26
C LEU A 14 13.16 -29.37 12.00
N GLN A 15 13.57 -29.28 10.76
CA GLN A 15 14.65 -28.40 10.32
C GLN A 15 14.10 -27.40 9.30
N ARG A 16 14.51 -26.15 9.44
CA ARG A 16 14.15 -25.11 8.46
C ARG A 16 14.91 -25.37 7.15
N GLY A 17 14.19 -25.43 6.05
CA GLY A 17 14.76 -25.57 4.71
C GLY A 17 13.97 -24.75 3.69
N LEU A 18 14.59 -24.46 2.56
CA LEU A 18 13.93 -23.88 1.39
C LEU A 18 13.80 -24.98 0.34
N ARG A 19 12.61 -25.10 -0.21
CA ARG A 19 12.31 -26.03 -1.30
C ARG A 19 11.71 -25.23 -2.46
N PRO A 20 12.21 -25.39 -3.70
CA PRO A 20 11.54 -24.85 -4.86
C PRO A 20 10.10 -25.35 -4.92
N ALA A 21 9.17 -24.45 -5.11
CA ALA A 21 7.77 -24.77 -5.36
C ALA A 21 7.38 -24.27 -6.75
N ALA A 22 6.79 -25.13 -7.55
CA ALA A 22 6.17 -24.69 -8.79
C ALA A 22 4.99 -23.79 -8.44
N MET A 23 5.00 -22.56 -8.96
CA MET A 23 3.83 -21.72 -8.91
C MET A 23 2.80 -22.32 -9.87
N PRO A 24 1.57 -22.60 -9.43
CA PRO A 24 0.52 -22.94 -10.39
C PRO A 24 0.39 -21.80 -11.37
N ASP A 25 0.27 -22.13 -12.65
CA ASP A 25 -0.04 -21.11 -13.65
C ASP A 25 -1.26 -20.35 -13.19
N ALA A 26 -1.10 -19.03 -13.06
CA ALA A 26 -2.21 -18.16 -12.71
C ALA A 26 -3.20 -18.15 -13.87
N GLY A 27 -3.98 -19.24 -13.97
CA GLY A 27 -5.03 -19.42 -14.96
C GLY A 27 -6.05 -18.29 -14.84
N GLY A 28 -5.75 -17.20 -15.46
CA GLY A 28 -6.69 -16.29 -16.06
C GLY A 28 -7.53 -15.36 -15.17
N THR A 29 -7.67 -15.53 -13.89
CA THR A 29 -8.46 -14.58 -13.07
C THR A 29 -7.61 -13.87 -12.06
N THR A 30 -7.21 -12.66 -12.38
CA THR A 30 -6.65 -11.74 -11.39
C THR A 30 -7.73 -11.46 -10.34
N PRO A 31 -7.47 -11.68 -9.04
CA PRO A 31 -8.47 -11.41 -8.00
C PRO A 31 -8.79 -9.91 -7.85
N VAL A 32 -8.09 -9.07 -8.59
CA VAL A 32 -8.29 -7.62 -8.62
C VAL A 32 -9.28 -7.25 -9.72
N ALA A 33 -10.49 -6.86 -9.33
CA ALA A 33 -11.48 -6.37 -10.28
C ALA A 33 -11.07 -4.99 -10.82
N GLN A 34 -11.26 -4.79 -12.14
CA GLN A 34 -10.96 -3.50 -12.76
C GLN A 34 -11.82 -2.37 -12.18
N HIS A 35 -11.24 -1.18 -12.10
CA HIS A 35 -11.90 0.07 -11.70
C HIS A 35 -12.51 0.08 -10.29
N ARG A 36 -12.21 -0.92 -9.46
CA ARG A 36 -12.66 -0.94 -8.05
C ARG A 36 -11.56 -0.44 -7.11
N PRO A 37 -11.92 0.34 -6.06
CA PRO A 37 -10.92 0.99 -5.22
C PRO A 37 -10.17 0.02 -4.31
N VAL A 38 -8.87 0.31 -4.12
CA VAL A 38 -7.98 -0.40 -3.19
C VAL A 38 -7.39 0.59 -2.20
N LEU A 39 -7.47 0.27 -0.91
CA LEU A 39 -6.86 1.05 0.15
C LEU A 39 -5.46 0.49 0.45
N ILE A 40 -4.46 1.36 0.57
CA ILE A 40 -3.06 0.98 0.80
C ILE A 40 -2.54 1.71 2.03
N THR A 41 -2.33 0.99 3.14
CA THR A 41 -1.66 1.55 4.31
C THR A 41 -0.16 1.61 4.07
N GLY A 42 0.52 2.62 4.64
CA GLY A 42 1.92 2.86 4.26
C GLY A 42 2.08 3.22 2.78
N GLY A 43 1.04 3.81 2.19
CA GLY A 43 0.91 4.05 0.76
C GLY A 43 1.99 4.93 0.14
N PHE A 44 2.73 5.69 0.95
CA PHE A 44 3.87 6.50 0.49
C PHE A 44 5.24 5.81 0.65
N GLY A 45 5.28 4.58 1.18
CA GLY A 45 6.47 3.73 1.17
C GLY A 45 6.77 3.18 -0.22
N GLY A 46 8.00 2.67 -0.42
CA GLY A 46 8.41 2.13 -1.72
C GLY A 46 7.49 1.02 -2.23
N ILE A 47 7.12 0.05 -1.38
CA ILE A 47 6.21 -1.04 -1.73
C ILE A 47 4.81 -0.48 -2.04
N GLY A 48 4.28 0.41 -1.18
CA GLY A 48 2.96 1.00 -1.36
C GLY A 48 2.82 1.75 -2.68
N LEU A 49 3.79 2.59 -3.04
CA LEU A 49 3.79 3.34 -4.30
C LEU A 49 3.92 2.43 -5.53
N THR A 50 4.77 1.41 -5.46
CA THR A 50 4.93 0.45 -6.56
C THR A 50 3.63 -0.32 -6.82
N LEU A 51 2.96 -0.76 -5.75
CA LEU A 51 1.68 -1.45 -5.87
C LEU A 51 0.57 -0.51 -6.36
N ALA A 52 0.52 0.74 -5.86
CA ALA A 52 -0.43 1.75 -6.33
C ALA A 52 -0.29 1.98 -7.84
N GLU A 53 0.94 2.15 -8.34
CA GLU A 53 1.19 2.33 -9.76
C GLU A 53 0.78 1.10 -10.59
N ALA A 54 1.08 -0.10 -10.10
CA ALA A 54 0.70 -1.34 -10.78
C ALA A 54 -0.84 -1.50 -10.86
N LEU A 55 -1.56 -1.21 -9.76
CA LEU A 55 -3.02 -1.26 -9.70
C LEU A 55 -3.66 -0.26 -10.67
N ILE A 56 -3.13 0.96 -10.73
CA ILE A 56 -3.59 1.98 -11.66
C ILE A 56 -3.35 1.55 -13.10
N ARG A 57 -2.10 1.23 -13.46
CA ARG A 57 -1.73 0.95 -14.85
C ARG A 57 -2.35 -0.33 -15.42
N ARG A 58 -2.46 -1.39 -14.59
CA ARG A 58 -2.92 -2.70 -15.07
C ARG A 58 -4.43 -2.90 -14.93
N HIS A 59 -5.04 -2.25 -13.94
CA HIS A 59 -6.43 -2.52 -13.56
C HIS A 59 -7.30 -1.27 -13.54
N GLY A 60 -6.76 -0.07 -13.74
CA GLY A 60 -7.50 1.19 -13.64
C GLY A 60 -8.10 1.44 -12.25
N CYS A 61 -7.57 0.81 -11.21
CA CYS A 61 -8.12 0.89 -9.87
C CYS A 61 -7.90 2.28 -9.28
N PRO A 62 -8.93 2.93 -8.73
CA PRO A 62 -8.73 4.05 -7.81
C PRO A 62 -7.94 3.56 -6.59
N VAL A 63 -7.00 4.37 -6.10
CA VAL A 63 -6.19 4.02 -4.94
C VAL A 63 -6.37 5.03 -3.81
N VAL A 64 -6.46 4.52 -2.59
CA VAL A 64 -6.50 5.32 -1.36
C VAL A 64 -5.21 5.09 -0.60
N LEU A 65 -4.39 6.14 -0.47
CA LEU A 65 -3.10 6.07 0.21
C LEU A 65 -3.25 6.58 1.65
N ILE A 66 -2.95 5.72 2.62
CA ILE A 66 -2.99 6.06 4.04
C ILE A 66 -1.59 6.40 4.55
N ALA A 67 -1.49 7.53 5.26
CA ALA A 67 -0.30 7.94 6.00
C ALA A 67 -0.69 8.61 7.31
N ARG A 68 0.19 8.60 8.32
CA ARG A 68 -0.07 9.23 9.63
C ARG A 68 -0.24 10.75 9.55
N GLN A 69 0.46 11.39 8.64
CA GLN A 69 0.39 12.84 8.46
C GLN A 69 -0.36 13.17 7.17
N PRO A 70 -1.31 14.12 7.19
CA PRO A 70 -2.02 14.57 6.01
C PRO A 70 -1.08 15.29 5.04
N LEU A 71 -1.46 15.33 3.78
CA LEU A 71 -0.91 16.30 2.84
C LEU A 71 -1.61 17.65 3.01
N PRO A 72 -0.92 18.76 2.70
CA PRO A 72 -1.57 20.08 2.67
C PRO A 72 -2.66 20.13 1.60
N PRO A 73 -3.56 21.13 1.67
CA PRO A 73 -4.53 21.39 0.61
C PRO A 73 -3.86 21.52 -0.76
N ARG A 74 -4.59 21.14 -1.82
CA ARG A 74 -4.00 21.04 -3.18
C ARG A 74 -3.51 22.38 -3.74
N ASP A 75 -4.14 23.48 -3.38
CA ASP A 75 -3.74 24.85 -3.74
C ASP A 75 -2.39 25.27 -3.15
N GLU A 76 -1.96 24.62 -2.06
CA GLU A 76 -0.64 24.83 -1.45
C GLU A 76 0.47 24.00 -2.07
N TRP A 77 0.15 22.98 -2.88
CA TRP A 77 1.13 22.06 -3.45
C TRP A 77 2.24 22.71 -4.27
N PRO A 78 1.97 23.73 -5.10
CA PRO A 78 3.03 24.42 -5.84
C PRO A 78 4.11 24.99 -4.92
N ARG A 79 3.71 25.57 -3.78
CA ARG A 79 4.65 26.13 -2.79
C ARG A 79 5.37 25.02 -2.01
N ALA A 80 4.65 23.98 -1.60
CA ALA A 80 5.20 22.86 -0.83
C ALA A 80 6.23 22.06 -1.64
N THR A 81 6.11 21.98 -2.96
CA THR A 81 7.02 21.23 -3.82
C THR A 81 8.34 21.94 -4.13
N HIS A 82 8.47 23.23 -3.86
CA HIS A 82 9.74 23.95 -4.05
C HIS A 82 10.85 23.48 -3.11
N ARG A 83 10.55 22.84 -1.99
CA ARG A 83 11.52 22.29 -1.05
C ARG A 83 11.86 20.84 -1.43
N ALA A 84 12.93 20.65 -2.20
CA ALA A 84 13.27 19.36 -2.81
C ALA A 84 13.49 18.20 -1.80
N ALA A 85 13.97 18.50 -0.59
CA ALA A 85 14.32 17.50 0.43
C ALA A 85 13.15 17.18 1.41
N ASP A 86 12.04 17.89 1.35
CA ASP A 86 10.91 17.73 2.26
C ASP A 86 10.14 16.44 1.95
N LEU A 87 9.82 15.67 2.98
CA LEU A 87 8.98 14.47 2.89
C LEU A 87 7.61 14.77 2.28
N THR A 88 7.02 15.90 2.64
CA THR A 88 5.75 16.38 2.08
C THR A 88 5.86 16.61 0.57
N ALA A 89 6.91 17.28 0.11
CA ALA A 89 7.15 17.49 -1.31
C ALA A 89 7.32 16.17 -2.08
N ARG A 90 8.04 15.19 -1.48
CA ARG A 90 8.19 13.85 -2.09
C ARG A 90 6.85 13.12 -2.21
N ARG A 91 5.99 13.21 -1.20
CA ARG A 91 4.65 12.61 -1.19
C ARG A 91 3.74 13.26 -2.23
N ILE A 92 3.73 14.59 -2.30
CA ILE A 92 2.98 15.34 -3.32
C ILE A 92 3.38 14.90 -4.73
N ARG A 93 4.69 14.88 -5.03
CA ARG A 93 5.18 14.44 -6.34
C ARG A 93 4.81 12.97 -6.64
N ALA A 94 4.75 12.11 -5.62
CA ALA A 94 4.30 10.74 -5.79
C ALA A 94 2.83 10.69 -6.23
N VAL A 95 1.95 11.44 -5.58
CA VAL A 95 0.55 11.54 -5.97
C VAL A 95 0.42 12.07 -7.40
N GLN A 96 1.11 13.18 -7.73
CA GLN A 96 1.10 13.76 -9.07
C GLN A 96 1.54 12.76 -10.15
N ARG A 97 2.57 11.93 -9.88
CA ARG A 97 3.00 10.88 -10.82
C ARG A 97 1.93 9.81 -11.01
N LEU A 98 1.26 9.39 -9.95
CA LEU A 98 0.18 8.41 -10.03
C LEU A 98 -1.02 8.96 -10.80
N GLU A 99 -1.36 10.24 -10.60
CA GLU A 99 -2.42 10.93 -11.35
C GLU A 99 -2.05 11.11 -12.82
N ALA A 100 -0.81 11.49 -13.12
CA ALA A 100 -0.30 11.58 -14.49
C ALA A 100 -0.29 10.23 -15.23
N ALA A 101 -0.22 9.12 -14.47
CA ALA A 101 -0.38 7.77 -15.02
C ALA A 101 -1.85 7.36 -15.25
N GLY A 102 -2.80 8.29 -15.11
CA GLY A 102 -4.24 8.07 -15.26
C GLY A 102 -4.93 7.62 -13.96
N GLY A 103 -4.25 7.71 -12.81
CA GLY A 103 -4.77 7.25 -11.52
C GLY A 103 -5.77 8.22 -10.89
N ARG A 104 -6.82 7.65 -10.28
CA ARG A 104 -7.66 8.35 -9.31
C ARG A 104 -7.09 8.08 -7.93
N VAL A 105 -6.52 9.10 -7.30
CA VAL A 105 -5.79 8.97 -6.02
C VAL A 105 -6.47 9.79 -4.93
N LEU A 106 -6.80 9.15 -3.81
CA LEU A 106 -7.23 9.80 -2.57
C LEU A 106 -6.13 9.60 -1.51
N THR A 107 -5.79 10.64 -0.80
CA THR A 107 -4.86 10.58 0.33
C THR A 107 -5.58 10.88 1.62
N LEU A 108 -5.43 10.03 2.61
CA LEU A 108 -6.07 10.18 3.92
C LEU A 108 -5.04 10.07 5.04
N ALA A 109 -5.25 10.86 6.09
CA ALA A 109 -4.48 10.74 7.32
C ALA A 109 -5.17 9.75 8.25
N ALA A 110 -4.44 8.71 8.68
CA ALA A 110 -4.91 7.76 9.68
C ALA A 110 -3.72 7.01 10.30
N ASP A 111 -3.82 6.72 11.59
CA ASP A 111 -2.94 5.78 12.25
C ASP A 111 -3.52 4.37 12.13
N VAL A 112 -2.77 3.44 11.54
CA VAL A 112 -3.20 2.05 11.34
C VAL A 112 -3.40 1.29 12.65
N SER A 113 -2.84 1.76 13.75
CA SER A 113 -3.04 1.20 15.09
C SER A 113 -4.33 1.73 15.76
N ASN A 114 -4.94 2.77 15.22
CA ASN A 114 -6.18 3.36 15.73
C ASN A 114 -7.38 2.87 14.89
N VAL A 115 -8.26 2.10 15.52
CA VAL A 115 -9.43 1.51 14.85
C VAL A 115 -10.43 2.58 14.36
N GLU A 116 -10.59 3.68 15.09
CA GLU A 116 -11.51 4.75 14.70
C GLU A 116 -10.99 5.54 13.51
N ASP A 117 -9.67 5.83 13.46
CA ASP A 117 -9.04 6.43 12.29
C ASP A 117 -9.26 5.55 11.05
N MET A 118 -9.05 4.25 11.18
CA MET A 118 -9.21 3.31 10.06
C MET A 118 -10.67 3.15 9.63
N ARG A 119 -11.63 3.22 10.57
CA ARG A 119 -13.07 3.27 10.24
C ARG A 119 -13.42 4.53 9.47
N ALA A 120 -12.98 5.70 9.94
CA ALA A 120 -13.18 6.98 9.26
C ALA A 120 -12.55 6.98 7.86
N ALA A 121 -11.33 6.48 7.74
CA ALA A 121 -10.65 6.36 6.46
C ALA A 121 -11.39 5.46 5.47
N ARG A 122 -11.94 4.32 5.94
CA ARG A 122 -12.78 3.45 5.11
C ARG A 122 -14.03 4.17 4.62
N VAL A 123 -14.76 4.84 5.51
CA VAL A 123 -15.98 5.59 5.16
C VAL A 123 -15.66 6.67 4.12
N ALA A 124 -14.59 7.44 4.32
CA ALA A 124 -14.17 8.47 3.38
C ALA A 124 -13.76 7.89 2.01
N ALA A 125 -13.06 6.75 2.01
CA ALA A 125 -12.66 6.06 0.79
C ALA A 125 -13.88 5.56 0.00
N GLU A 126 -14.84 4.92 0.68
CA GLU A 126 -16.05 4.39 0.07
C GLU A 126 -16.99 5.51 -0.42
N ALA A 127 -17.03 6.64 0.27
CA ALA A 127 -17.76 7.83 -0.19
C ALA A 127 -17.17 8.42 -1.48
N ALA A 128 -15.83 8.39 -1.62
CA ALA A 128 -15.15 8.96 -2.78
C ALA A 128 -15.19 8.02 -4.02
N PHE A 129 -15.07 6.72 -3.83
CA PHE A 129 -14.82 5.77 -4.91
C PHE A 129 -15.77 4.56 -4.95
N GLY A 130 -16.67 4.45 -3.99
CA GLY A 130 -17.53 3.26 -3.84
C GLY A 130 -16.87 2.15 -3.00
N PRO A 131 -17.52 1.00 -2.86
CA PRO A 131 -17.07 -0.08 -1.98
C PRO A 131 -15.65 -0.55 -2.29
N LEU A 132 -14.81 -0.64 -1.26
CA LEU A 132 -13.46 -1.16 -1.37
C LEU A 132 -13.49 -2.64 -1.80
N GLN A 133 -12.65 -2.99 -2.76
CA GLN A 133 -12.45 -4.40 -3.12
C GLN A 133 -11.37 -5.08 -2.29
N GLY A 134 -10.48 -4.31 -1.70
CA GLY A 134 -9.38 -4.88 -0.93
C GLY A 134 -8.55 -3.83 -0.22
N VAL A 135 -7.73 -4.33 0.70
CA VAL A 135 -6.77 -3.55 1.47
C VAL A 135 -5.39 -4.17 1.30
N VAL A 136 -4.41 -3.34 1.00
CA VAL A 136 -3.00 -3.72 1.03
C VAL A 136 -2.37 -3.11 2.27
N HIS A 137 -1.92 -3.94 3.19
CA HIS A 137 -1.22 -3.48 4.38
C HIS A 137 0.29 -3.48 4.11
N ALA A 138 0.82 -2.30 3.77
CA ALA A 138 2.24 -2.07 3.55
C ALA A 138 2.85 -1.11 4.59
N ALA A 139 2.08 -0.76 5.64
CA ALA A 139 2.61 -0.01 6.77
C ALA A 139 3.43 -0.94 7.68
N GLY A 140 4.64 -0.52 8.01
CA GLY A 140 5.52 -1.22 8.93
C GLY A 140 6.65 -0.32 9.37
N VAL A 141 7.17 -0.58 10.55
CA VAL A 141 8.44 -0.03 11.05
C VAL A 141 9.36 -1.23 11.22
N VAL A 142 10.55 -1.13 10.67
CA VAL A 142 11.63 -2.09 10.94
C VAL A 142 12.48 -1.40 12.00
N ASP A 143 12.40 -1.88 13.24
CA ASP A 143 13.37 -1.54 14.28
C ASP A 143 14.52 -2.53 14.16
N ASP A 144 15.68 -2.03 13.76
CA ASP A 144 16.95 -2.76 13.73
C ASP A 144 17.66 -2.62 15.10
#